data_09553a45164414be26897ccb77174f10
#
_entry.id   09553a45164414be26897ccb77174f10
#
_cell.length_a   1.000
_cell.length_b   1.000
_cell.length_c   1.000
_cell.angle_alpha   90.00
_cell.angle_beta   90.00
_cell.angle_gamma   90.00
#
_symmetry.space_group_name_H-M   'P 1'
#
loop_
_entity.id
_entity.type
_entity.pdbx_description
1 polymer ?
#
loop_
_entity_poly.entity_id
_entity_poly.type
_entity_poly.pdbx_seq_one_letter_code
_entity_poly.pdbx_strand_id
1 'polypeptide(L)'
;MPSSSESTLALPQIGDGLPGRQRLWAVSTLILGSAIATLDTSIANTALPTIAADLRTTPDASIWIINAYQIAMVATLLPFAALGDIVGHRRVYLYGLLVFTLASLACGVADSLALLTAARVLQGVGASGILGVGTALIRLTFPSSQIGRAQGINAFTVAVFYVVGPSVASAVLAVSTWHWLFLINIPLGAVAMVMAWRTLPRNPPRKAPPRFDGVAALLLGATFALAVLALGDAAHHAGWTRILPEAAAAALCCALLLRRQRAHPAPMLPVDLFRRPLFAMSVATSVLSYAAQGLALVALPFLFQMSLGRSDVQTGLLLTAWPVVVAVAAPLAGFLSERHSVALLGGGGLLVLCVGMVLVALLPAQASDADIIWRLAVCGAGFGFFQSPNLKALTTSAPAERSGAASGIIPTARLIGQASGAALVAACFTLVGAGGAQVALWIGALLAGVACVVSFLRILAQE
;
A
#
# COMPACT_ATOMS: atom_id res chain seq x y z
N MET A 1 29.91 -24.15 54.57
CA MET A 1 28.96 -23.25 53.88
C MET A 1 28.98 -23.66 52.43
N PRO A 2 27.92 -24.24 51.88
CA PRO A 2 27.85 -24.57 50.49
C PRO A 2 27.25 -23.37 49.71
N SER A 3 27.91 -23.01 48.63
CA SER A 3 27.53 -21.97 47.67
C SER A 3 26.21 -22.32 46.97
N SER A 4 25.23 -21.44 47.14
CA SER A 4 23.98 -21.46 46.38
C SER A 4 24.24 -21.22 44.88
N SER A 5 24.16 -22.27 44.08
CA SER A 5 24.08 -22.18 42.63
C SER A 5 22.72 -21.54 42.29
N GLU A 6 22.71 -20.28 41.96
CA GLU A 6 21.59 -19.65 41.23
C GLU A 6 21.39 -20.38 39.89
N SER A 7 20.38 -21.21 39.84
CA SER A 7 19.85 -21.73 38.59
C SER A 7 19.19 -20.59 37.84
N THR A 8 19.96 -19.92 37.03
CA THR A 8 19.46 -19.02 36.01
C THR A 8 18.48 -19.80 35.15
N LEU A 9 17.18 -19.64 35.37
CA LEU A 9 16.13 -20.13 34.48
C LEU A 9 16.39 -19.55 33.08
N ALA A 10 17.10 -20.31 32.27
CA ALA A 10 17.27 -20.02 30.86
C ALA A 10 15.86 -19.91 30.25
N LEU A 11 15.47 -18.70 29.90
CA LEU A 11 14.29 -18.46 29.06
C LEU A 11 14.42 -19.40 27.86
N PRO A 12 13.35 -20.10 27.46
CA PRO A 12 13.41 -20.97 26.30
C PRO A 12 13.85 -20.11 25.12
N GLN A 13 15.03 -20.38 24.60
CA GLN A 13 15.53 -19.75 23.36
C GLN A 13 14.47 -20.03 22.30
N ILE A 14 13.74 -19.02 21.89
CA ILE A 14 12.92 -19.03 20.68
C ILE A 14 13.92 -19.38 19.59
N GLY A 15 13.80 -20.59 19.01
CA GLY A 15 14.75 -21.11 18.04
C GLY A 15 15.06 -20.04 17.00
N ASP A 16 16.33 -19.83 16.66
CA ASP A 16 16.84 -18.74 15.83
C ASP A 16 16.41 -18.91 14.36
N GLY A 17 15.07 -18.90 14.11
CA GLY A 17 14.44 -19.09 12.81
C GLY A 17 14.29 -20.53 12.35
N LEU A 18 13.80 -20.74 11.14
CA LEU A 18 13.65 -22.06 10.53
C LEU A 18 14.98 -22.56 9.94
N PRO A 19 15.23 -23.89 9.89
CA PRO A 19 16.40 -24.47 9.23
C PRO A 19 16.36 -24.18 7.71
N GLY A 20 17.54 -24.10 7.10
CA GLY A 20 17.80 -23.58 5.75
C GLY A 20 16.77 -23.94 4.66
N ARG A 21 16.49 -25.24 4.44
CA ARG A 21 15.54 -25.67 3.40
C ARG A 21 14.08 -25.31 3.72
N GLN A 22 13.68 -25.44 4.99
CA GLN A 22 12.32 -25.04 5.41
C GLN A 22 12.14 -23.53 5.33
N ARG A 23 13.17 -22.76 5.71
CA ARG A 23 13.19 -21.30 5.58
C ARG A 23 13.02 -20.88 4.13
N LEU A 24 13.71 -21.50 3.16
CA LEU A 24 13.58 -21.17 1.74
C LEU A 24 12.12 -21.33 1.26
N TRP A 25 11.47 -22.45 1.58
CA TRP A 25 10.08 -22.67 1.21
C TRP A 25 9.11 -21.69 1.89
N ALA A 26 9.32 -21.39 3.18
CA ALA A 26 8.50 -20.41 3.88
C ALA A 26 8.64 -19.00 3.29
N VAL A 27 9.87 -18.59 2.94
CA VAL A 27 10.13 -17.30 2.26
C VAL A 27 9.48 -17.25 0.89
N SER A 28 9.62 -18.31 0.08
CA SER A 28 8.96 -18.39 -1.23
C SER A 28 7.44 -18.25 -1.12
N THR A 29 6.85 -18.80 -0.06
CA THR A 29 5.41 -18.64 0.24
C THR A 29 5.05 -17.19 0.55
N LEU A 30 5.82 -16.51 1.38
CA LEU A 30 5.59 -15.10 1.73
C LEU A 30 5.80 -14.18 0.53
N ILE A 31 6.83 -14.46 -0.28
CA ILE A 31 7.08 -13.77 -1.55
C ILE A 31 5.89 -13.92 -2.49
N LEU A 32 5.39 -15.13 -2.68
CA LEU A 32 4.24 -15.39 -3.57
C LEU A 32 2.98 -14.67 -3.11
N GLY A 33 2.67 -14.67 -1.81
CA GLY A 33 1.52 -13.94 -1.28
C GLY A 33 1.64 -12.43 -1.44
N SER A 34 2.82 -11.86 -1.16
CA SER A 34 3.08 -10.42 -1.38
C SER A 34 3.02 -10.07 -2.87
N ALA A 35 3.53 -10.95 -3.73
CA ALA A 35 3.50 -10.80 -5.18
C ALA A 35 2.07 -10.76 -5.72
N ILE A 36 1.22 -11.72 -5.33
CA ILE A 36 -0.19 -11.79 -5.77
C ILE A 36 -0.95 -10.52 -5.38
N ALA A 37 -0.86 -10.10 -4.12
CA ALA A 37 -1.57 -8.91 -3.63
C ALA A 37 -1.09 -7.61 -4.31
N THR A 38 0.22 -7.50 -4.60
CA THR A 38 0.81 -6.33 -5.27
C THR A 38 0.48 -6.31 -6.76
N LEU A 39 0.59 -7.46 -7.41
CA LEU A 39 0.29 -7.62 -8.83
C LEU A 39 -1.18 -7.29 -9.11
N ASP A 40 -2.11 -7.81 -8.29
CA ASP A 40 -3.53 -7.54 -8.40
C ASP A 40 -3.85 -6.03 -8.37
N THR A 41 -3.23 -5.29 -7.45
CA THR A 41 -3.40 -3.83 -7.37
C THR A 41 -2.89 -3.13 -8.63
N SER A 42 -1.73 -3.51 -9.13
CA SER A 42 -1.10 -2.89 -10.30
C SER A 42 -1.85 -3.18 -11.60
N ILE A 43 -2.30 -4.41 -11.77
CA ILE A 43 -3.09 -4.86 -12.92
C ILE A 43 -4.43 -4.14 -12.98
N ALA A 44 -5.16 -4.07 -11.86
CA ALA A 44 -6.47 -3.44 -11.80
C ALA A 44 -6.40 -1.94 -12.15
N ASN A 45 -5.37 -1.23 -11.68
CA ASN A 45 -5.16 0.19 -12.03
C ASN A 45 -4.99 0.38 -13.54
N THR A 46 -4.20 -0.48 -14.19
CA THR A 46 -3.91 -0.38 -15.63
C THR A 46 -5.14 -0.67 -16.49
N ALA A 47 -5.98 -1.62 -16.07
CA ALA A 47 -7.16 -2.06 -16.82
C ALA A 47 -8.42 -1.20 -16.55
N LEU A 48 -8.34 -0.22 -15.64
CA LEU A 48 -9.52 0.52 -15.19
C LEU A 48 -10.34 1.17 -16.32
N PRO A 49 -9.72 1.84 -17.33
CA PRO A 49 -10.49 2.39 -18.46
C PRO A 49 -11.21 1.32 -19.28
N THR A 50 -10.56 0.18 -19.52
CA THR A 50 -11.13 -0.95 -20.27
C THR A 50 -12.33 -1.55 -19.51
N ILE A 51 -12.21 -1.72 -18.19
CA ILE A 51 -13.31 -2.19 -17.33
C ILE A 51 -14.46 -1.17 -17.33
N ALA A 52 -14.16 0.13 -17.27
CA ALA A 52 -15.18 1.18 -17.31
C ALA A 52 -15.97 1.16 -18.62
N ALA A 53 -15.28 0.99 -19.76
CA ALA A 53 -15.89 0.91 -21.08
C ALA A 53 -16.80 -0.34 -21.22
N ASP A 54 -16.32 -1.50 -20.78
CA ASP A 54 -17.06 -2.77 -20.87
C ASP A 54 -18.31 -2.79 -19.99
N LEU A 55 -18.19 -2.31 -18.75
CA LEU A 55 -19.30 -2.19 -17.80
C LEU A 55 -20.20 -0.95 -18.08
N ARG A 56 -19.92 -0.18 -19.15
CA ARG A 56 -20.67 1.03 -19.56
C ARG A 56 -20.87 2.01 -18.40
N THR A 57 -19.81 2.24 -17.65
CA THR A 57 -19.81 3.14 -16.48
C THR A 57 -18.92 4.35 -16.72
N THR A 58 -19.08 5.37 -15.88
CA THR A 58 -18.24 6.58 -15.95
C THR A 58 -16.87 6.34 -15.33
N PRO A 59 -15.82 7.09 -15.75
CA PRO A 59 -14.48 6.96 -15.18
C PRO A 59 -14.46 7.15 -13.66
N ASP A 60 -15.18 8.15 -13.13
CA ASP A 60 -15.30 8.43 -11.69
C ASP A 60 -15.91 7.26 -10.92
N ALA A 61 -17.01 6.67 -11.45
CA ALA A 61 -17.64 5.50 -10.83
C ALA A 61 -16.73 4.26 -10.88
N SER A 62 -15.96 4.06 -11.96
CA SER A 62 -15.05 2.92 -12.07
C SER A 62 -13.92 2.95 -11.05
N ILE A 63 -13.50 4.13 -10.58
CA ILE A 63 -12.43 4.28 -9.57
C ILE A 63 -12.84 3.63 -8.23
N TRP A 64 -14.15 3.44 -7.98
CA TRP A 64 -14.60 2.70 -6.81
C TRP A 64 -14.10 1.25 -6.77
N ILE A 65 -13.78 0.63 -7.91
CA ILE A 65 -13.15 -0.69 -7.99
C ILE A 65 -11.80 -0.68 -7.24
N ILE A 66 -11.04 0.41 -7.35
CA ILE A 66 -9.75 0.57 -6.67
C ILE A 66 -9.95 1.02 -5.22
N ASN A 67 -10.79 2.04 -5.00
CA ASN A 67 -11.02 2.62 -3.68
C ASN A 67 -11.58 1.58 -2.70
N ALA A 68 -12.58 0.78 -3.11
CA ALA A 68 -13.20 -0.24 -2.27
C ALA A 68 -12.16 -1.25 -1.76
N TYR A 69 -11.27 -1.73 -2.63
CA TYR A 69 -10.17 -2.61 -2.26
C TYR A 69 -9.21 -1.95 -1.26
N GLN A 70 -8.77 -0.72 -1.55
CA GLN A 70 -7.79 -0.02 -0.71
C GLN A 70 -8.37 0.36 0.66
N ILE A 71 -9.63 0.83 0.71
CA ILE A 71 -10.33 1.13 1.98
C ILE A 71 -10.45 -0.13 2.82
N ALA A 72 -10.89 -1.24 2.23
CA ALA A 72 -10.98 -2.52 2.92
C ALA A 72 -9.62 -2.98 3.48
N MET A 73 -8.55 -2.79 2.69
CA MET A 73 -7.18 -3.08 3.15
C MET A 73 -6.77 -2.19 4.32
N VAL A 74 -6.94 -0.87 4.24
CA VAL A 74 -6.58 0.06 5.33
C VAL A 74 -7.35 -0.26 6.60
N ALA A 75 -8.66 -0.52 6.46
CA ALA A 75 -9.56 -0.83 7.57
C ALA A 75 -9.17 -2.10 8.32
N THR A 76 -8.64 -3.11 7.62
CA THR A 76 -8.44 -4.45 8.18
C THR A 76 -6.97 -4.85 8.38
N LEU A 77 -6.00 -4.10 7.84
CA LEU A 77 -4.57 -4.43 7.92
C LEU A 77 -4.06 -4.53 9.36
N LEU A 78 -4.28 -3.49 10.17
CA LEU A 78 -3.86 -3.45 11.57
C LEU A 78 -4.69 -4.41 12.45
N PRO A 79 -6.02 -4.49 12.32
CA PRO A 79 -6.82 -5.52 12.96
C PRO A 79 -6.32 -6.95 12.69
N PHE A 80 -5.97 -7.30 11.46
CA PHE A 80 -5.45 -8.64 11.17
C PHE A 80 -4.04 -8.88 11.69
N ALA A 81 -3.19 -7.86 11.73
CA ALA A 81 -1.91 -7.96 12.42
C ALA A 81 -2.09 -8.29 13.91
N ALA A 82 -3.01 -7.60 14.60
CA ALA A 82 -3.35 -7.86 16.00
C ALA A 82 -4.04 -9.22 16.20
N LEU A 83 -4.93 -9.60 15.27
CA LEU A 83 -5.58 -10.91 15.30
C LEU A 83 -4.55 -12.04 15.13
N GLY A 84 -3.52 -11.83 14.32
CA GLY A 84 -2.41 -12.76 14.16
C GLY A 84 -1.66 -13.06 15.45
N ASP A 85 -1.54 -12.06 16.33
CA ASP A 85 -0.96 -12.25 17.66
C ASP A 85 -1.80 -13.13 18.58
N ILE A 86 -3.12 -13.18 18.36
CA ILE A 86 -4.11 -13.89 19.20
C ILE A 86 -4.35 -15.31 18.67
N VAL A 87 -4.79 -15.43 17.41
CA VAL A 87 -5.22 -16.72 16.82
C VAL A 87 -4.09 -17.42 16.05
N GLY A 88 -2.98 -16.71 15.81
CA GLY A 88 -1.82 -17.22 15.09
C GLY A 88 -1.68 -16.63 13.69
N HIS A 89 -0.50 -16.06 13.39
CA HIS A 89 -0.21 -15.40 12.11
C HIS A 89 -0.41 -16.32 10.89
N ARG A 90 -0.01 -17.61 11.00
CA ARG A 90 -0.24 -18.60 9.94
C ARG A 90 -1.72 -18.78 9.62
N ARG A 91 -2.61 -18.83 10.64
CA ARG A 91 -4.06 -18.99 10.42
C ARG A 91 -4.63 -17.77 9.71
N VAL A 92 -4.29 -16.56 10.19
CA VAL A 92 -4.73 -15.32 9.54
C VAL A 92 -4.26 -15.24 8.10
N TYR A 93 -3.01 -15.62 7.82
CA TYR A 93 -2.47 -15.68 6.46
C TYR A 93 -3.24 -16.64 5.55
N LEU A 94 -3.54 -17.86 6.03
CA LEU A 94 -4.31 -18.86 5.28
C LEU A 94 -5.74 -18.40 5.00
N TYR A 95 -6.44 -17.85 5.99
CA TYR A 95 -7.78 -17.27 5.79
C TYR A 95 -7.72 -16.06 4.85
N GLY A 96 -6.70 -15.22 4.95
CA GLY A 96 -6.46 -14.11 4.02
C GLY A 96 -6.33 -14.59 2.58
N LEU A 97 -5.50 -15.62 2.32
CA LEU A 97 -5.36 -16.24 1.00
C LEU A 97 -6.68 -16.84 0.49
N LEU A 98 -7.42 -17.53 1.35
CA LEU A 98 -8.70 -18.14 1.00
C LEU A 98 -9.70 -17.06 0.55
N VAL A 99 -9.89 -16.04 1.39
CA VAL A 99 -10.81 -14.93 1.10
C VAL A 99 -10.37 -14.19 -0.16
N PHE A 100 -9.08 -13.90 -0.32
CA PHE A 100 -8.53 -13.25 -1.50
C PHE A 100 -8.81 -14.06 -2.78
N THR A 101 -8.57 -15.36 -2.75
CA THR A 101 -8.75 -16.24 -3.92
C THR A 101 -10.22 -16.39 -4.30
N LEU A 102 -11.12 -16.55 -3.32
CA LEU A 102 -12.56 -16.62 -3.58
C LEU A 102 -13.13 -15.28 -4.06
N ALA A 103 -12.64 -14.16 -3.49
CA ALA A 103 -13.02 -12.83 -3.96
C ALA A 103 -12.49 -12.55 -5.36
N SER A 104 -11.29 -13.05 -5.71
CA SER A 104 -10.76 -12.97 -7.09
C SER A 104 -11.63 -13.71 -8.09
N LEU A 105 -12.18 -14.88 -7.70
CA LEU A 105 -13.18 -15.58 -8.52
C LEU A 105 -14.44 -14.73 -8.70
N ALA A 106 -14.94 -14.13 -7.62
CA ALA A 106 -16.10 -13.25 -7.68
C ALA A 106 -15.85 -12.01 -8.58
N CYS A 107 -14.64 -11.42 -8.52
CA CYS A 107 -14.25 -10.34 -9.45
C CYS A 107 -14.22 -10.83 -10.90
N GLY A 108 -13.69 -12.03 -11.13
CA GLY A 108 -13.55 -12.59 -12.48
C GLY A 108 -14.86 -13.06 -13.13
N VAL A 109 -15.96 -13.13 -12.40
CA VAL A 109 -17.29 -13.44 -12.93
C VAL A 109 -18.28 -12.28 -12.79
N ALA A 110 -17.80 -11.10 -12.37
CA ALA A 110 -18.64 -9.94 -12.16
C ALA A 110 -19.08 -9.33 -13.52
N ASP A 111 -20.37 -9.08 -13.65
CA ASP A 111 -21.02 -8.48 -14.83
C ASP A 111 -21.51 -7.05 -14.60
N SER A 112 -21.31 -6.53 -13.39
CA SER A 112 -21.74 -5.19 -13.00
C SER A 112 -20.73 -4.49 -12.08
N LEU A 113 -20.70 -3.17 -12.13
CA LEU A 113 -19.83 -2.36 -11.27
C LEU A 113 -20.08 -2.64 -9.79
N ALA A 114 -21.35 -2.80 -9.39
CA ALA A 114 -21.72 -3.04 -8.00
C ALA A 114 -21.17 -4.39 -7.48
N LEU A 115 -21.32 -5.48 -8.28
CA LEU A 115 -20.80 -6.80 -7.92
C LEU A 115 -19.28 -6.79 -7.88
N LEU A 116 -18.63 -6.19 -8.89
CA LEU A 116 -17.17 -6.07 -8.94
C LEU A 116 -16.65 -5.29 -7.73
N THR A 117 -17.26 -4.14 -7.40
CA THR A 117 -16.88 -3.33 -6.24
C THR A 117 -17.04 -4.09 -4.92
N ALA A 118 -18.15 -4.81 -4.74
CA ALA A 118 -18.37 -5.63 -3.57
C ALA A 118 -17.34 -6.77 -3.45
N ALA A 119 -17.03 -7.44 -4.56
CA ALA A 119 -15.98 -8.46 -4.61
C ALA A 119 -14.60 -7.87 -4.29
N ARG A 120 -14.30 -6.64 -4.74
CA ARG A 120 -13.06 -5.91 -4.42
C ARG A 120 -12.93 -5.57 -2.93
N VAL A 121 -14.05 -5.27 -2.22
CA VAL A 121 -14.03 -5.13 -0.75
C VAL A 121 -13.54 -6.44 -0.11
N LEU A 122 -14.14 -7.57 -0.47
CA LEU A 122 -13.74 -8.87 0.08
C LEU A 122 -12.29 -9.23 -0.27
N GLN A 123 -11.86 -8.92 -1.49
CA GLN A 123 -10.49 -9.15 -1.94
C GLN A 123 -9.50 -8.29 -1.14
N GLY A 124 -9.83 -7.02 -0.84
CA GLY A 124 -9.03 -6.14 0.02
C GLY A 124 -8.91 -6.66 1.45
N VAL A 125 -9.99 -7.22 2.01
CA VAL A 125 -9.97 -7.91 3.31
C VAL A 125 -9.01 -9.11 3.25
N GLY A 126 -9.08 -9.93 2.20
CA GLY A 126 -8.16 -11.05 2.01
C GLY A 126 -6.70 -10.62 1.90
N ALA A 127 -6.41 -9.60 1.10
CA ALA A 127 -5.07 -9.05 0.91
C ALA A 127 -4.47 -8.50 2.23
N SER A 128 -5.27 -7.86 3.06
CA SER A 128 -4.81 -7.37 4.37
C SER A 128 -4.48 -8.52 5.33
N GLY A 129 -5.17 -9.65 5.24
CA GLY A 129 -4.83 -10.87 5.98
C GLY A 129 -3.47 -11.45 5.57
N ILE A 130 -3.10 -11.31 4.29
CA ILE A 130 -1.79 -11.74 3.77
C ILE A 130 -0.69 -10.76 4.23
N LEU A 131 -0.88 -9.47 3.96
CA LEU A 131 0.15 -8.43 4.16
C LEU A 131 0.31 -8.04 5.64
N GLY A 132 -0.79 -8.00 6.39
CA GLY A 132 -0.80 -7.58 7.80
C GLY A 132 0.01 -8.48 8.72
N VAL A 133 0.06 -9.77 8.44
CA VAL A 133 0.85 -10.73 9.23
C VAL A 133 2.20 -11.09 8.58
N GLY A 134 2.47 -10.60 7.38
CA GLY A 134 3.69 -10.94 6.61
C GLY A 134 4.98 -10.63 7.37
N THR A 135 5.09 -9.44 7.96
CA THR A 135 6.26 -9.03 8.75
C THR A 135 6.49 -9.93 9.97
N ALA A 136 5.41 -10.32 10.67
CA ALA A 136 5.49 -11.22 11.81
C ALA A 136 5.93 -12.63 11.39
N LEU A 137 5.41 -13.15 10.27
CA LEU A 137 5.84 -14.44 9.71
C LEU A 137 7.30 -14.42 9.24
N ILE A 138 7.79 -13.31 8.68
CA ILE A 138 9.22 -13.13 8.37
C ILE A 138 10.05 -13.26 9.64
N ARG A 139 9.67 -12.62 10.75
CA ARG A 139 10.38 -12.72 12.04
C ARG A 139 10.38 -14.13 12.62
N LEU A 140 9.33 -14.92 12.40
CA LEU A 140 9.27 -16.32 12.82
C LEU A 140 10.08 -17.27 11.91
N THR A 141 10.37 -16.82 10.69
CA THR A 141 11.05 -17.63 9.65
C THR A 141 12.57 -17.42 9.66
N PHE A 142 13.02 -16.19 9.91
CA PHE A 142 14.44 -15.83 9.85
C PHE A 142 15.08 -15.67 11.22
N PRO A 143 16.40 -15.97 11.33
CA PRO A 143 17.21 -15.55 12.47
C PRO A 143 17.17 -14.04 12.64
N SER A 144 17.28 -13.57 13.89
CA SER A 144 17.27 -12.15 14.24
C SER A 144 18.30 -11.33 13.44
N SER A 145 19.48 -11.88 13.20
CA SER A 145 20.56 -11.29 12.41
C SER A 145 20.23 -11.11 10.90
N GLN A 146 19.24 -11.82 10.36
CA GLN A 146 18.89 -11.82 8.95
C GLN A 146 17.53 -11.16 8.64
N ILE A 147 16.81 -10.63 9.63
CA ILE A 147 15.51 -10.01 9.45
C ILE A 147 15.58 -8.84 8.46
N GLY A 148 16.63 -8.00 8.53
CA GLY A 148 16.83 -6.90 7.60
C GLY A 148 16.93 -7.37 6.14
N ARG A 149 17.69 -8.44 5.88
CA ARG A 149 17.82 -9.04 4.55
C ARG A 149 16.47 -9.59 4.06
N ALA A 150 15.71 -10.24 4.94
CA ALA A 150 14.40 -10.78 4.61
C ALA A 150 13.38 -9.69 4.25
N GLN A 151 13.36 -8.59 4.98
CA GLN A 151 12.54 -7.42 4.67
C GLN A 151 12.96 -6.77 3.35
N GLY A 152 14.27 -6.72 3.06
CA GLY A 152 14.79 -6.26 1.77
C GLY A 152 14.30 -7.11 0.61
N ILE A 153 14.31 -8.45 0.75
CA ILE A 153 13.77 -9.37 -0.27
C ILE A 153 12.27 -9.13 -0.48
N ASN A 154 11.49 -8.96 0.60
CA ASN A 154 10.07 -8.67 0.48
C ASN A 154 9.79 -7.33 -0.21
N ALA A 155 10.53 -6.28 0.14
CA ALA A 155 10.42 -4.97 -0.49
C ALA A 155 10.79 -5.01 -1.98
N PHE A 156 11.85 -5.74 -2.33
CA PHE A 156 12.24 -5.98 -3.72
C PHE A 156 11.16 -6.70 -4.50
N THR A 157 10.55 -7.74 -3.90
CA THR A 157 9.41 -8.46 -4.51
C THR A 157 8.26 -7.52 -4.82
N VAL A 158 7.84 -6.72 -3.85
CA VAL A 158 6.77 -5.73 -4.05
C VAL A 158 7.12 -4.78 -5.21
N ALA A 159 8.36 -4.28 -5.27
CA ALA A 159 8.81 -3.39 -6.33
C ALA A 159 8.74 -4.08 -7.71
N VAL A 160 9.27 -5.31 -7.84
CA VAL A 160 9.28 -6.07 -9.09
C VAL A 160 7.85 -6.33 -9.60
N PHE A 161 6.94 -6.79 -8.74
CA PHE A 161 5.56 -7.08 -9.15
C PHE A 161 4.74 -5.82 -9.44
N TYR A 162 5.11 -4.69 -8.84
CA TYR A 162 4.56 -3.39 -9.23
C TYR A 162 5.03 -2.96 -10.64
N VAL A 163 6.31 -3.24 -10.99
CA VAL A 163 6.88 -3.01 -12.33
C VAL A 163 6.23 -3.87 -13.39
N VAL A 164 6.09 -5.17 -13.08
CA VAL A 164 5.61 -6.18 -14.02
C VAL A 164 4.09 -6.08 -14.24
N GLY A 165 3.36 -5.53 -13.28
CA GLY A 165 1.89 -5.47 -13.31
C GLY A 165 1.29 -4.88 -14.58
N PRO A 166 1.66 -3.66 -15.00
CA PRO A 166 1.12 -3.05 -16.23
C PRO A 166 1.39 -3.89 -17.48
N SER A 167 2.58 -4.48 -17.58
CA SER A 167 2.94 -5.36 -18.70
C SER A 167 2.12 -6.66 -18.71
N VAL A 168 1.86 -7.26 -17.54
CA VAL A 168 0.97 -8.43 -17.41
C VAL A 168 -0.46 -8.05 -17.77
N ALA A 169 -0.96 -6.90 -17.32
CA ALA A 169 -2.29 -6.42 -17.68
C ALA A 169 -2.43 -6.30 -19.19
N SER A 170 -1.47 -5.63 -19.83
CA SER A 170 -1.45 -5.45 -21.28
C SER A 170 -1.40 -6.77 -22.04
N ALA A 171 -0.55 -7.72 -21.62
CA ALA A 171 -0.44 -9.04 -22.26
C ALA A 171 -1.76 -9.83 -22.15
N VAL A 172 -2.44 -9.78 -21.01
CA VAL A 172 -3.74 -10.44 -20.84
C VAL A 172 -4.81 -9.76 -21.69
N LEU A 173 -4.89 -8.42 -21.67
CA LEU A 173 -5.89 -7.67 -22.44
C LEU A 173 -5.69 -7.78 -23.96
N ALA A 174 -4.45 -8.05 -24.43
CA ALA A 174 -4.17 -8.29 -25.83
C ALA A 174 -4.80 -9.58 -26.41
N VAL A 175 -5.04 -10.59 -25.55
CA VAL A 175 -5.48 -11.93 -25.97
C VAL A 175 -6.79 -12.37 -25.32
N SER A 176 -7.29 -11.62 -24.33
CA SER A 176 -8.46 -12.01 -23.54
C SER A 176 -9.19 -10.79 -22.95
N THR A 177 -10.21 -11.03 -22.14
CA THR A 177 -10.99 -10.00 -21.44
C THR A 177 -10.36 -9.64 -20.08
N TRP A 178 -10.76 -8.49 -19.55
CA TRP A 178 -10.30 -8.01 -18.22
C TRP A 178 -10.64 -8.98 -17.07
N HIS A 179 -11.63 -9.83 -17.20
CA HIS A 179 -12.00 -10.85 -16.21
C HIS A 179 -10.81 -11.76 -15.84
N TRP A 180 -9.98 -12.10 -16.84
CA TRP A 180 -8.79 -12.94 -16.63
C TRP A 180 -7.73 -12.29 -15.77
N LEU A 181 -7.72 -10.96 -15.64
CA LEU A 181 -6.83 -10.24 -14.73
C LEU A 181 -7.06 -10.64 -13.27
N PHE A 182 -8.30 -11.00 -12.92
CA PHE A 182 -8.66 -11.49 -11.59
C PHE A 182 -8.58 -13.02 -11.51
N LEU A 183 -8.98 -13.73 -12.56
CA LEU A 183 -8.97 -15.19 -12.58
C LEU A 183 -7.56 -15.79 -12.47
N ILE A 184 -6.53 -15.11 -12.94
CA ILE A 184 -5.12 -15.53 -12.79
C ILE A 184 -4.70 -15.68 -11.31
N ASN A 185 -5.36 -14.97 -10.41
CA ASN A 185 -5.11 -15.08 -8.97
C ASN A 185 -5.57 -16.44 -8.38
N ILE A 186 -6.47 -17.16 -9.05
CA ILE A 186 -7.01 -18.43 -8.54
C ILE A 186 -5.94 -19.52 -8.49
N PRO A 187 -5.27 -19.88 -9.60
CA PRO A 187 -4.21 -20.88 -9.56
C PRO A 187 -3.03 -20.44 -8.68
N LEU A 188 -2.65 -19.14 -8.71
CA LEU A 188 -1.59 -18.62 -7.87
C LEU A 188 -1.95 -18.68 -6.38
N GLY A 189 -3.19 -18.30 -6.02
CA GLY A 189 -3.71 -18.38 -4.66
C GLY A 189 -3.80 -19.82 -4.14
N ALA A 190 -4.24 -20.76 -4.98
CA ALA A 190 -4.27 -22.19 -4.64
C ALA A 190 -2.87 -22.73 -4.33
N VAL A 191 -1.88 -22.42 -5.17
CA VAL A 191 -0.48 -22.78 -4.95
C VAL A 191 0.04 -22.15 -3.66
N ALA A 192 -0.19 -20.84 -3.47
CA ALA A 192 0.22 -20.12 -2.25
C ALA A 192 -0.42 -20.73 -0.99
N MET A 193 -1.69 -21.14 -1.06
CA MET A 193 -2.43 -21.78 0.03
C MET A 193 -1.78 -23.11 0.44
N VAL A 194 -1.50 -23.98 -0.53
CA VAL A 194 -0.84 -25.30 -0.28
C VAL A 194 0.55 -25.08 0.29
N MET A 195 1.32 -24.15 -0.28
CA MET A 195 2.65 -23.81 0.24
C MET A 195 2.55 -23.27 1.67
N ALA A 196 1.65 -22.31 1.95
CA ALA A 196 1.48 -21.73 3.27
C ALA A 196 1.06 -22.78 4.33
N TRP A 197 0.18 -23.68 3.95
CA TRP A 197 -0.24 -24.78 4.83
C TRP A 197 0.90 -25.73 5.17
N ARG A 198 1.83 -25.99 4.25
CA ARG A 198 2.95 -26.90 4.46
C ARG A 198 4.17 -26.27 5.11
N THR A 199 4.44 -25.00 4.85
CA THR A 199 5.77 -24.41 5.11
C THR A 199 5.80 -23.33 6.18
N LEU A 200 4.68 -22.60 6.40
CA LEU A 200 4.68 -21.51 7.37
C LEU A 200 4.71 -22.01 8.81
N PRO A 201 5.55 -21.42 9.67
CA PRO A 201 5.64 -21.78 11.07
C PRO A 201 4.37 -21.47 11.84
N ARG A 202 4.08 -22.28 12.86
CA ARG A 202 3.02 -21.98 13.84
C ARG A 202 3.54 -20.99 14.86
N ASN A 203 2.65 -20.17 15.41
CA ASN A 203 3.03 -19.28 16.51
C ASN A 203 3.49 -20.12 17.72
N PRO A 204 4.54 -19.67 18.42
CA PRO A 204 4.87 -20.24 19.71
C PRO A 204 3.70 -20.03 20.69
N PRO A 205 3.43 -20.99 21.59
CA PRO A 205 2.35 -20.85 22.57
C PRO A 205 2.63 -19.66 23.49
N ARG A 206 1.68 -18.74 23.62
CA ARG A 206 1.73 -17.61 24.54
C ARG A 206 0.95 -17.93 25.82
N LYS A 207 1.52 -17.61 26.98
CA LYS A 207 0.87 -17.80 28.30
C LYS A 207 -0.40 -16.95 28.47
N ALA A 208 -0.46 -15.76 27.88
CA ALA A 208 -1.63 -14.90 27.88
C ALA A 208 -1.69 -14.14 26.54
N PRO A 209 -2.62 -14.45 25.62
CA PRO A 209 -2.81 -13.68 24.41
C PRO A 209 -3.44 -12.31 24.76
N PRO A 210 -3.03 -11.23 24.09
CA PRO A 210 -3.68 -9.93 24.24
C PRO A 210 -5.15 -10.02 23.82
N ARG A 211 -6.03 -9.23 24.43
CA ARG A 211 -7.44 -9.15 24.03
C ARG A 211 -7.58 -8.37 22.73
N PHE A 212 -8.38 -8.88 21.80
CA PHE A 212 -8.68 -8.17 20.56
C PHE A 212 -9.57 -6.96 20.82
N ASP A 213 -9.12 -5.77 20.42
CA ASP A 213 -9.90 -4.56 20.49
C ASP A 213 -10.76 -4.37 19.21
N GLY A 214 -11.88 -5.10 19.16
CA GLY A 214 -12.82 -5.03 18.03
C GLY A 214 -13.44 -3.65 17.82
N VAL A 215 -13.59 -2.87 18.91
CA VAL A 215 -14.12 -1.50 18.80
C VAL A 215 -13.10 -0.58 18.11
N ALA A 216 -11.83 -0.70 18.46
CA ALA A 216 -10.78 0.07 17.77
C ALA A 216 -10.67 -0.32 16.28
N ALA A 217 -10.81 -1.61 15.96
CA ALA A 217 -10.82 -2.09 14.57
C ALA A 217 -12.01 -1.50 13.79
N LEU A 218 -13.20 -1.50 14.38
CA LEU A 218 -14.40 -0.91 13.77
C LEU A 218 -14.26 0.60 13.56
N LEU A 219 -13.78 1.33 14.58
CA LEU A 219 -13.56 2.78 14.50
C LEU A 219 -12.52 3.14 13.42
N LEU A 220 -11.46 2.33 13.28
CA LEU A 220 -10.45 2.51 12.23
C LEU A 220 -11.09 2.37 10.85
N GLY A 221 -11.81 1.28 10.61
CA GLY A 221 -12.52 1.04 9.35
C GLY A 221 -13.53 2.13 9.03
N ALA A 222 -14.36 2.50 10.00
CA ALA A 222 -15.36 3.55 9.86
C ALA A 222 -14.73 4.91 9.53
N THR A 223 -13.62 5.26 10.18
CA THR A 223 -12.89 6.52 9.92
C THR A 223 -12.50 6.62 8.45
N PHE A 224 -11.88 5.58 7.90
CA PHE A 224 -11.42 5.61 6.50
C PHE A 224 -12.57 5.52 5.50
N ALA A 225 -13.54 4.64 5.74
CA ALA A 225 -14.69 4.49 4.87
C ALA A 225 -15.49 5.81 4.76
N LEU A 226 -15.80 6.42 5.90
CA LEU A 226 -16.55 7.69 5.94
C LEU A 226 -15.75 8.87 5.34
N ALA A 227 -14.44 8.92 5.57
CA ALA A 227 -13.60 9.98 4.98
C ALA A 227 -13.57 9.90 3.45
N VAL A 228 -13.47 8.69 2.87
CA VAL A 228 -13.47 8.51 1.41
C VAL A 228 -14.88 8.72 0.84
N LEU A 229 -15.94 8.31 1.55
CA LEU A 229 -17.32 8.61 1.16
C LEU A 229 -17.56 10.13 1.12
N ALA A 230 -17.20 10.85 2.18
CA ALA A 230 -17.35 12.32 2.23
C ALA A 230 -16.58 13.01 1.10
N LEU A 231 -15.38 12.51 0.76
CA LEU A 231 -14.60 13.04 -0.36
C LEU A 231 -15.29 12.75 -1.71
N GLY A 232 -15.85 11.55 -1.88
CA GLY A 232 -16.63 11.18 -3.06
C GLY A 232 -17.89 12.04 -3.21
N ASP A 233 -18.69 12.17 -2.15
CA ASP A 233 -19.91 12.97 -2.16
C ASP A 233 -19.63 14.47 -2.38
N ALA A 234 -18.52 14.98 -1.85
CA ALA A 234 -18.06 16.33 -2.14
C ALA A 234 -17.74 16.54 -3.62
N ALA A 235 -17.13 15.54 -4.26
CA ALA A 235 -16.84 15.55 -5.68
C ALA A 235 -18.11 15.54 -6.54
N HIS A 236 -19.10 14.73 -6.18
CA HIS A 236 -20.38 14.65 -6.90
C HIS A 236 -21.35 15.82 -6.65
N HIS A 237 -20.88 16.92 -6.05
CA HIS A 237 -21.71 18.05 -5.65
C HIS A 237 -22.93 17.62 -4.81
N ALA A 238 -22.83 16.53 -4.08
CA ALA A 238 -23.81 16.15 -3.09
C ALA A 238 -24.00 17.31 -2.11
N GLY A 239 -25.24 17.59 -1.76
CA GLY A 239 -25.52 18.73 -0.88
C GLY A 239 -24.74 18.64 0.43
N TRP A 240 -24.37 19.78 1.00
CA TRP A 240 -23.68 19.88 2.30
C TRP A 240 -24.35 19.06 3.40
N THR A 241 -25.64 18.76 3.24
CA THR A 241 -26.46 17.89 4.14
C THR A 241 -25.96 16.44 4.19
N ARG A 242 -25.21 15.95 3.20
CA ARG A 242 -24.57 14.62 3.19
C ARG A 242 -23.10 14.71 3.56
N ILE A 243 -22.37 15.61 2.93
CA ILE A 243 -20.92 15.74 3.10
C ILE A 243 -20.54 16.07 4.56
N LEU A 244 -21.24 17.05 5.19
CA LEU A 244 -20.92 17.46 6.55
C LEU A 244 -21.14 16.34 7.60
N PRO A 245 -22.27 15.59 7.60
CA PRO A 245 -22.45 14.48 8.52
C PRO A 245 -21.40 13.36 8.34
N GLU A 246 -21.03 13.02 7.10
CA GLU A 246 -20.01 11.99 6.82
C GLU A 246 -18.63 12.41 7.30
N ALA A 247 -18.22 13.65 6.99
CA ALA A 247 -16.95 14.21 7.46
C ALA A 247 -16.93 14.34 8.99
N ALA A 248 -18.03 14.77 9.60
CA ALA A 248 -18.16 14.87 11.06
C ALA A 248 -18.12 13.48 11.71
N ALA A 249 -18.80 12.49 11.12
CA ALA A 249 -18.77 11.11 11.60
C ALA A 249 -17.37 10.50 11.48
N ALA A 250 -16.66 10.74 10.36
CA ALA A 250 -15.27 10.33 10.19
C ALA A 250 -14.36 10.95 11.26
N ALA A 251 -14.49 12.27 11.49
CA ALA A 251 -13.74 12.97 12.53
C ALA A 251 -14.06 12.46 13.94
N LEU A 252 -15.33 12.18 14.23
CA LEU A 252 -15.76 11.61 15.50
C LEU A 252 -15.18 10.20 15.70
N CYS A 253 -15.28 9.32 14.70
CA CYS A 253 -14.69 7.98 14.77
C CYS A 253 -13.18 8.05 14.98
N CYS A 254 -12.48 8.95 14.30
CA CYS A 254 -11.05 9.20 14.47
C CYS A 254 -10.75 9.68 15.90
N ALA A 255 -11.49 10.63 16.42
CA ALA A 255 -11.31 11.16 17.79
C ALA A 255 -11.53 10.08 18.85
N LEU A 256 -12.59 9.27 18.70
CA LEU A 256 -12.88 8.14 19.58
C LEU A 256 -11.80 7.06 19.51
N LEU A 257 -11.32 6.74 18.31
CA LEU A 257 -10.21 5.82 18.09
C LEU A 257 -8.96 6.31 18.79
N LEU A 258 -8.56 7.57 18.60
CA LEU A 258 -7.37 8.15 19.21
C LEU A 258 -7.47 8.19 20.73
N ARG A 259 -8.64 8.54 21.29
CA ARG A 259 -8.88 8.51 22.74
C ARG A 259 -8.74 7.09 23.29
N ARG A 260 -9.35 6.11 22.63
CA ARG A 260 -9.30 4.71 23.04
C ARG A 260 -7.88 4.14 22.98
N GLN A 261 -7.14 4.43 21.91
CA GLN A 261 -5.77 3.94 21.72
C GLN A 261 -4.77 4.56 22.70
N ARG A 262 -4.98 5.81 23.15
CA ARG A 262 -4.14 6.44 24.20
C ARG A 262 -4.24 5.74 25.55
N ALA A 263 -5.39 5.17 25.87
CA ALA A 263 -5.66 4.49 27.14
C ALA A 263 -5.39 2.97 27.09
N HIS A 264 -5.11 2.41 25.91
CA HIS A 264 -4.95 0.96 25.75
C HIS A 264 -3.51 0.52 26.04
N PRO A 265 -3.27 -0.54 26.86
CA PRO A 265 -1.93 -1.01 27.22
C PRO A 265 -1.13 -1.58 26.02
N ALA A 266 -1.83 -2.08 24.99
CA ALA A 266 -1.23 -2.57 23.74
C ALA A 266 -1.96 -1.95 22.53
N PRO A 267 -1.69 -0.68 22.20
CA PRO A 267 -2.43 0.03 21.17
C PRO A 267 -2.09 -0.51 19.78
N MET A 268 -3.12 -0.70 18.93
CA MET A 268 -2.96 -1.04 17.52
C MET A 268 -2.27 0.09 16.74
N LEU A 269 -2.63 1.35 17.05
CA LEU A 269 -1.98 2.55 16.51
C LEU A 269 -0.96 3.08 17.51
N PRO A 270 0.30 3.23 17.13
CA PRO A 270 1.34 3.78 18.03
C PRO A 270 1.24 5.31 18.10
N VAL A 271 0.17 5.81 18.72
CA VAL A 271 -0.12 7.25 18.84
C VAL A 271 0.99 7.99 19.57
N ASP A 272 1.70 7.31 20.47
CA ASP A 272 2.88 7.80 21.19
C ASP A 272 4.04 8.21 20.26
N LEU A 273 4.24 7.49 19.15
CA LEU A 273 5.29 7.79 18.18
C LEU A 273 5.04 9.11 17.43
N PHE A 274 3.77 9.49 17.26
CA PHE A 274 3.42 10.77 16.61
C PHE A 274 3.78 12.01 17.45
N ARG A 275 4.10 11.84 18.72
CA ARG A 275 4.65 12.92 19.54
C ARG A 275 6.10 13.26 19.18
N ARG A 276 6.77 12.41 18.43
CA ARG A 276 8.12 12.64 17.89
C ARG A 276 8.01 13.38 16.56
N PRO A 277 8.47 14.62 16.43
CA PRO A 277 8.29 15.42 15.22
C PRO A 277 8.82 14.72 13.96
N LEU A 278 10.03 14.14 14.05
CA LEU A 278 10.64 13.44 12.92
C LEU A 278 9.80 12.26 12.44
N PHE A 279 9.20 11.48 13.35
CA PHE A 279 8.31 10.37 12.99
C PHE A 279 7.04 10.88 12.33
N ALA A 280 6.36 11.86 12.94
CA ALA A 280 5.11 12.43 12.45
C ALA A 280 5.29 13.06 11.06
N MET A 281 6.35 13.85 10.85
CA MET A 281 6.67 14.45 9.56
C MET A 281 7.02 13.38 8.50
N SER A 282 7.69 12.29 8.89
CA SER A 282 8.00 11.18 7.99
C SER A 282 6.75 10.42 7.56
N VAL A 283 5.77 10.23 8.46
CA VAL A 283 4.46 9.64 8.12
C VAL A 283 3.68 10.59 7.21
N ALA A 284 3.60 11.88 7.53
CA ALA A 284 2.92 12.87 6.70
C ALA A 284 3.50 12.92 5.29
N THR A 285 4.83 12.95 5.17
CA THR A 285 5.54 12.92 3.88
C THR A 285 5.23 11.62 3.11
N SER A 286 5.13 10.47 3.81
CA SER A 286 4.72 9.19 3.20
C SER A 286 3.30 9.29 2.65
N VAL A 287 2.33 9.75 3.44
CA VAL A 287 0.93 9.84 3.00
C VAL A 287 0.81 10.74 1.76
N LEU A 288 1.43 11.92 1.78
CA LEU A 288 1.38 12.87 0.66
C LEU A 288 2.04 12.33 -0.62
N SER A 289 3.21 11.71 -0.50
CA SER A 289 3.93 11.17 -1.67
C SER A 289 3.25 9.94 -2.25
N TYR A 290 2.69 9.07 -1.41
CA TYR A 290 1.90 7.93 -1.88
C TYR A 290 0.52 8.37 -2.41
N ALA A 291 -0.03 9.50 -1.94
CA ALA A 291 -1.22 10.11 -2.55
C ALA A 291 -0.92 10.63 -3.96
N ALA A 292 0.20 11.33 -4.16
CA ALA A 292 0.65 11.75 -5.48
C ALA A 292 0.88 10.56 -6.43
N GLN A 293 1.54 9.49 -5.94
CA GLN A 293 1.75 8.27 -6.71
C GLN A 293 0.44 7.56 -7.03
N GLY A 294 -0.44 7.33 -6.04
CA GLY A 294 -1.72 6.65 -6.22
C GLY A 294 -2.61 7.39 -7.21
N LEU A 295 -2.64 8.71 -7.11
CA LEU A 295 -3.33 9.59 -8.04
C LEU A 295 -2.80 9.42 -9.47
N ALA A 296 -1.47 9.43 -9.66
CA ALA A 296 -0.88 9.23 -10.97
C ALA A 296 -1.19 7.86 -11.56
N LEU A 297 -1.07 6.79 -10.76
CA LEU A 297 -1.32 5.42 -11.21
C LEU A 297 -2.78 5.19 -11.65
N VAL A 298 -3.74 5.93 -11.09
CA VAL A 298 -5.15 5.87 -11.49
C VAL A 298 -5.42 6.80 -12.66
N ALA A 299 -4.85 8.01 -12.69
CA ALA A 299 -5.13 9.01 -13.72
C ALA A 299 -4.45 8.70 -15.07
N LEU A 300 -3.21 8.17 -15.04
CA LEU A 300 -2.40 7.93 -16.25
C LEU A 300 -3.03 6.97 -17.27
N PRO A 301 -3.62 5.82 -16.88
CA PRO A 301 -4.32 4.96 -17.82
C PRO A 301 -5.43 5.69 -18.58
N PHE A 302 -6.23 6.49 -17.90
CA PHE A 302 -7.28 7.30 -18.53
C PHE A 302 -6.70 8.36 -19.45
N LEU A 303 -5.63 9.07 -19.03
CA LEU A 303 -4.95 10.05 -19.87
C LEU A 303 -4.45 9.41 -21.18
N PHE A 304 -3.80 8.25 -21.08
CA PHE A 304 -3.20 7.59 -22.23
C PHE A 304 -4.26 7.01 -23.18
N GLN A 305 -5.30 6.37 -22.65
CA GLN A 305 -6.33 5.75 -23.50
C GLN A 305 -7.34 6.77 -24.01
N MET A 306 -7.89 7.63 -23.14
CA MET A 306 -8.98 8.55 -23.53
C MET A 306 -8.48 9.83 -24.20
N SER A 307 -7.35 10.40 -23.74
CA SER A 307 -6.87 11.70 -24.26
C SER A 307 -5.81 11.52 -25.35
N LEU A 308 -4.93 10.53 -25.25
CA LEU A 308 -3.84 10.30 -26.21
C LEU A 308 -4.14 9.16 -27.19
N GLY A 309 -5.29 8.47 -27.07
CA GLY A 309 -5.72 7.41 -27.98
C GLY A 309 -4.82 6.17 -27.99
N ARG A 310 -4.09 5.91 -26.91
CA ARG A 310 -3.19 4.75 -26.80
C ARG A 310 -3.99 3.47 -26.56
N SER A 311 -3.55 2.36 -27.15
CA SER A 311 -4.12 1.04 -26.87
C SER A 311 -3.80 0.58 -25.44
N ASP A 312 -4.53 -0.43 -24.95
CA ASP A 312 -4.28 -1.06 -23.64
C ASP A 312 -2.82 -1.55 -23.52
N VAL A 313 -2.30 -2.16 -24.59
CA VAL A 313 -0.92 -2.67 -24.64
C VAL A 313 0.09 -1.54 -24.55
N GLN A 314 -0.09 -0.47 -25.32
CA GLN A 314 0.78 0.71 -25.26
C GLN A 314 0.72 1.37 -23.89
N THR A 315 -0.49 1.52 -23.33
CA THR A 315 -0.70 2.10 -21.99
C THR A 315 0.09 1.35 -20.93
N GLY A 316 -0.01 0.03 -20.89
CA GLY A 316 0.70 -0.75 -19.89
C GLY A 316 2.22 -0.73 -20.07
N LEU A 317 2.72 -0.76 -21.31
CA LEU A 317 4.15 -0.63 -21.58
C LEU A 317 4.69 0.74 -21.13
N LEU A 318 3.97 1.82 -21.44
CA LEU A 318 4.35 3.17 -21.04
C LEU A 318 4.36 3.32 -19.52
N LEU A 319 3.35 2.79 -18.81
CA LEU A 319 3.27 2.84 -17.34
C LEU A 319 4.41 2.09 -16.66
N THR A 320 5.03 1.11 -17.32
CA THR A 320 6.16 0.35 -16.78
C THR A 320 7.41 1.23 -16.58
N ALA A 321 7.54 2.34 -17.30
CA ALA A 321 8.70 3.23 -17.20
C ALA A 321 8.91 3.81 -15.79
N TRP A 322 7.83 4.20 -15.10
CA TRP A 322 7.92 4.73 -13.73
C TRP A 322 8.50 3.71 -12.74
N PRO A 323 7.88 2.55 -12.52
CA PRO A 323 8.36 1.59 -11.52
C PRO A 323 9.73 0.97 -11.87
N VAL A 324 10.10 0.86 -13.15
CA VAL A 324 11.45 0.43 -13.56
C VAL A 324 12.51 1.38 -13.02
N VAL A 325 12.29 2.68 -13.18
CA VAL A 325 13.24 3.69 -12.66
C VAL A 325 13.25 3.71 -11.13
N VAL A 326 12.10 3.54 -10.48
CA VAL A 326 12.03 3.38 -9.01
C VAL A 326 12.89 2.20 -8.54
N ALA A 327 12.84 1.06 -9.24
CA ALA A 327 13.60 -0.14 -8.88
C ALA A 327 15.13 0.08 -8.89
N VAL A 328 15.61 1.02 -9.71
CA VAL A 328 17.03 1.42 -9.75
C VAL A 328 17.32 2.57 -8.78
N ALA A 329 16.47 3.58 -8.76
CA ALA A 329 16.67 4.79 -7.96
C ALA A 329 16.57 4.55 -6.44
N ALA A 330 15.67 3.66 -5.99
CA ALA A 330 15.46 3.43 -4.57
C ALA A 330 16.66 2.75 -3.87
N PRO A 331 17.30 1.69 -4.42
CA PRO A 331 18.54 1.16 -3.86
C PRO A 331 19.68 2.17 -3.84
N LEU A 332 19.84 2.96 -4.91
CA LEU A 332 20.85 4.00 -5.00
C LEU A 332 20.64 5.07 -3.90
N ALA A 333 19.42 5.55 -3.73
CA ALA A 333 19.06 6.48 -2.67
C ALA A 333 19.25 5.88 -1.27
N GLY A 334 18.99 4.60 -1.10
CA GLY A 334 19.27 3.85 0.13
C GLY A 334 20.77 3.90 0.48
N PHE A 335 21.64 3.60 -0.47
CA PHE A 335 23.09 3.67 -0.30
C PHE A 335 23.56 5.10 0.00
N LEU A 336 23.08 6.10 -0.75
CA LEU A 336 23.42 7.50 -0.51
C LEU A 336 22.94 8.00 0.87
N SER A 337 21.85 7.46 1.39
CA SER A 337 21.31 7.83 2.71
C SER A 337 22.20 7.44 3.89
N GLU A 338 23.22 6.61 3.67
CA GLU A 338 24.25 6.32 4.67
C GLU A 338 25.21 7.49 4.89
N ARG A 339 25.41 8.32 3.87
CA ARG A 339 26.39 9.42 3.86
C ARG A 339 25.75 10.80 3.84
N HIS A 340 24.48 10.92 3.43
CA HIS A 340 23.79 12.20 3.27
C HIS A 340 22.53 12.25 4.14
N SER A 341 22.10 13.46 4.47
CA SER A 341 20.87 13.69 5.23
C SER A 341 19.64 13.10 4.54
N VAL A 342 18.87 12.35 5.29
CA VAL A 342 17.58 11.77 4.84
C VAL A 342 16.61 12.86 4.36
N ALA A 343 16.63 14.04 5.00
CA ALA A 343 15.78 15.16 4.65
C ALA A 343 16.18 15.77 3.29
N LEU A 344 17.47 15.89 3.01
CA LEU A 344 17.98 16.40 1.74
C LEU A 344 17.70 15.43 0.59
N LEU A 345 18.02 14.15 0.75
CA LEU A 345 17.77 13.15 -0.29
C LEU A 345 16.28 12.96 -0.55
N GLY A 346 15.49 12.83 0.52
CA GLY A 346 14.05 12.65 0.40
C GLY A 346 13.35 13.91 -0.14
N GLY A 347 13.75 15.10 0.32
CA GLY A 347 13.23 16.38 -0.17
C GLY A 347 13.59 16.63 -1.63
N GLY A 348 14.85 16.38 -2.01
CA GLY A 348 15.30 16.46 -3.40
C GLY A 348 14.57 15.48 -4.31
N GLY A 349 14.35 14.23 -3.85
CA GLY A 349 13.55 13.26 -4.57
C GLY A 349 12.11 13.73 -4.80
N LEU A 350 11.48 14.31 -3.78
CA LEU A 350 10.12 14.86 -3.90
C LEU A 350 10.04 16.09 -4.80
N LEU A 351 11.07 16.91 -4.85
CA LEU A 351 11.16 18.02 -5.80
C LEU A 351 11.19 17.47 -7.24
N VAL A 352 12.02 16.46 -7.50
CA VAL A 352 12.11 15.80 -8.81
C VAL A 352 10.75 15.15 -9.17
N LEU A 353 10.06 14.52 -8.21
CA LEU A 353 8.73 13.97 -8.42
C LEU A 353 7.73 15.08 -8.77
N CYS A 354 7.73 16.20 -8.06
CA CYS A 354 6.87 17.35 -8.33
C CYS A 354 7.09 17.86 -9.77
N VAL A 355 8.35 18.09 -10.17
CA VAL A 355 8.72 18.50 -11.53
C VAL A 355 8.25 17.45 -12.56
N GLY A 356 8.47 16.17 -12.29
CA GLY A 356 8.03 15.07 -13.15
C GLY A 356 6.51 15.07 -13.35
N MET A 357 5.74 15.26 -12.28
CA MET A 357 4.27 15.34 -12.35
C MET A 357 3.80 16.56 -13.18
N VAL A 358 4.45 17.71 -13.02
CA VAL A 358 4.19 18.89 -13.87
C VAL A 358 4.48 18.59 -15.33
N LEU A 359 5.63 17.97 -15.63
CA LEU A 359 5.99 17.59 -16.99
C LEU A 359 4.98 16.63 -17.62
N VAL A 360 4.47 15.66 -16.86
CA VAL A 360 3.43 14.72 -17.35
C VAL A 360 2.10 15.45 -17.55
N ALA A 361 1.71 16.38 -16.64
CA ALA A 361 0.50 17.18 -16.80
C ALA A 361 0.55 18.11 -18.03
N LEU A 362 1.75 18.47 -18.48
CA LEU A 362 2.01 19.30 -19.67
C LEU A 362 2.23 18.47 -20.95
N LEU A 363 1.86 17.18 -20.98
CA LEU A 363 1.98 16.35 -22.19
C LEU A 363 1.12 16.95 -23.33
N PRO A 364 1.71 17.15 -24.52
CA PRO A 364 0.95 17.57 -25.69
C PRO A 364 0.04 16.45 -26.19
N ALA A 365 -1.05 16.79 -26.87
CA ALA A 365 -2.01 15.81 -27.41
C ALA A 365 -1.37 14.79 -28.37
N GLN A 366 -0.26 15.15 -29.04
CA GLN A 366 0.47 14.30 -29.96
C GLN A 366 1.84 13.88 -29.40
N ALA A 367 1.91 13.62 -28.08
CA ALA A 367 3.15 13.17 -27.43
C ALA A 367 3.64 11.84 -28.03
N SER A 368 4.94 11.76 -28.33
CA SER A 368 5.56 10.48 -28.70
C SER A 368 5.71 9.57 -27.48
N ASP A 369 5.83 8.26 -27.69
CA ASP A 369 6.09 7.31 -26.62
C ASP A 369 7.38 7.63 -25.87
N ALA A 370 8.42 8.07 -26.58
CA ALA A 370 9.67 8.51 -25.97
C ALA A 370 9.47 9.72 -25.05
N ASP A 371 8.62 10.69 -25.45
CA ASP A 371 8.30 11.86 -24.64
C ASP A 371 7.57 11.47 -23.35
N ILE A 372 6.67 10.52 -23.40
CA ILE A 372 5.96 9.99 -22.25
C ILE A 372 6.94 9.24 -21.32
N ILE A 373 7.77 8.34 -21.87
CA ILE A 373 8.68 7.48 -21.11
C ILE A 373 9.66 8.31 -20.27
N TRP A 374 10.34 9.32 -20.86
CA TRP A 374 11.30 10.07 -20.08
C TRP A 374 10.66 10.90 -18.96
N ARG A 375 9.45 11.45 -19.16
CA ARG A 375 8.72 12.18 -18.12
C ARG A 375 8.31 11.26 -16.98
N LEU A 376 7.83 10.06 -17.29
CA LEU A 376 7.53 9.04 -16.29
C LEU A 376 8.80 8.56 -15.57
N ALA A 377 9.93 8.48 -16.28
CA ALA A 377 11.23 8.16 -15.68
C ALA A 377 11.67 9.21 -14.65
N VAL A 378 11.44 10.50 -14.92
CA VAL A 378 11.68 11.59 -13.95
C VAL A 378 10.83 11.40 -12.70
N CYS A 379 9.53 11.08 -12.86
CA CYS A 379 8.64 10.77 -11.73
C CYS A 379 9.18 9.57 -10.93
N GLY A 380 9.59 8.51 -11.63
CA GLY A 380 10.15 7.30 -11.01
C GLY A 380 11.44 7.56 -10.24
N ALA A 381 12.35 8.33 -10.80
CA ALA A 381 13.58 8.74 -10.14
C ALA A 381 13.29 9.54 -8.86
N GLY A 382 12.42 10.56 -8.96
CA GLY A 382 12.01 11.36 -7.81
C GLY A 382 11.40 10.52 -6.68
N PHE A 383 10.46 9.63 -7.00
CA PHE A 383 9.82 8.77 -6.02
C PHE A 383 10.80 7.76 -5.40
N GLY A 384 11.69 7.17 -6.19
CA GLY A 384 12.71 6.24 -5.70
C GLY A 384 13.69 6.90 -4.73
N PHE A 385 14.15 8.12 -5.05
CA PHE A 385 15.05 8.90 -4.18
C PHE A 385 14.38 9.34 -2.87
N PHE A 386 13.06 9.46 -2.85
CA PHE A 386 12.31 9.72 -1.62
C PHE A 386 12.11 8.46 -0.77
N GLN A 387 11.70 7.34 -1.39
CA GLN A 387 11.14 6.18 -0.69
C GLN A 387 12.11 5.55 0.32
N SER A 388 13.34 5.26 -0.08
CA SER A 388 14.33 4.56 0.76
C SER A 388 14.81 5.41 1.95
N PRO A 389 15.22 6.69 1.77
CA PRO A 389 15.58 7.54 2.90
C PRO A 389 14.42 7.76 3.89
N ASN A 390 13.18 7.91 3.38
CA ASN A 390 12.02 8.08 4.24
C ASN A 390 11.69 6.83 5.06
N LEU A 391 11.85 5.64 4.47
CA LEU A 391 11.72 4.36 5.18
C LEU A 391 12.76 4.25 6.30
N LYS A 392 14.01 4.66 6.05
CA LYS A 392 15.07 4.73 7.07
C LYS A 392 14.66 5.68 8.20
N ALA A 393 14.18 6.90 7.89
CA ALA A 393 13.73 7.85 8.89
C ALA A 393 12.62 7.28 9.78
N LEU A 394 11.61 6.63 9.20
CA LEU A 394 10.51 6.02 9.95
C LEU A 394 10.99 4.91 10.89
N THR A 395 11.91 4.07 10.44
CA THR A 395 12.40 2.95 11.24
C THR A 395 13.37 3.37 12.34
N THR A 396 14.22 4.36 12.08
CA THR A 396 15.24 4.84 13.04
C THR A 396 14.70 5.85 14.06
N SER A 397 13.60 6.56 13.75
CA SER A 397 12.98 7.50 14.70
C SER A 397 12.14 6.81 15.77
N ALA A 398 11.84 5.53 15.63
CA ALA A 398 11.13 4.75 16.64
C ALA A 398 12.11 4.06 17.59
N PRO A 399 11.80 3.98 18.91
CA PRO A 399 12.57 3.18 19.87
C PRO A 399 12.59 1.70 19.47
N ALA A 400 13.65 0.98 19.85
CA ALA A 400 13.81 -0.44 19.51
C ALA A 400 12.61 -1.29 19.98
N GLU A 401 12.06 -0.98 21.17
CA GLU A 401 10.90 -1.66 21.77
C GLU A 401 9.61 -1.44 20.96
N ARG A 402 9.55 -0.34 20.16
CA ARG A 402 8.40 0.06 19.34
C ARG A 402 8.61 -0.15 17.85
N SER A 403 9.72 -0.75 17.45
CA SER A 403 10.07 -0.99 16.03
C SER A 403 9.00 -1.79 15.26
N GLY A 404 8.33 -2.73 15.94
CA GLY A 404 7.21 -3.48 15.36
C GLY A 404 6.01 -2.61 15.02
N ALA A 405 5.65 -1.70 15.93
CA ALA A 405 4.55 -0.76 15.73
C ALA A 405 4.88 0.25 14.61
N ALA A 406 6.11 0.77 14.58
CA ALA A 406 6.58 1.64 13.51
C ALA A 406 6.53 0.94 12.13
N SER A 407 6.93 -0.32 12.07
CA SER A 407 6.85 -1.12 10.83
C SER A 407 5.41 -1.30 10.31
N GLY A 408 4.41 -1.34 11.19
CA GLY A 408 2.98 -1.40 10.82
C GLY A 408 2.44 -0.09 10.23
N ILE A 409 2.99 1.06 10.65
CA ILE A 409 2.59 2.38 10.11
C ILE A 409 3.02 2.57 8.66
N ILE A 410 4.13 1.99 8.24
CA ILE A 410 4.67 2.15 6.89
C ILE A 410 3.67 1.72 5.81
N PRO A 411 3.18 0.47 5.79
CA PRO A 411 2.17 0.05 4.81
C PRO A 411 0.84 0.78 5.00
N THR A 412 0.47 1.14 6.24
CA THR A 412 -0.74 1.90 6.51
C THR A 412 -0.69 3.29 5.87
N ALA A 413 0.41 4.04 6.06
CA ALA A 413 0.60 5.36 5.45
C ALA A 413 0.58 5.29 3.92
N ARG A 414 1.17 4.24 3.34
CA ARG A 414 1.12 3.99 1.90
C ARG A 414 -0.31 3.81 1.42
N LEU A 415 -1.07 2.94 2.06
CA LEU A 415 -2.44 2.62 1.65
C LEU A 415 -3.37 3.82 1.82
N ILE A 416 -3.25 4.58 2.92
CA ILE A 416 -3.99 5.82 3.14
C ILE A 416 -3.71 6.81 2.00
N GLY A 417 -2.42 7.03 1.69
CA GLY A 417 -2.03 7.89 0.59
C GLY A 417 -2.65 7.45 -0.73
N GLN A 418 -2.44 6.19 -1.12
CA GLN A 418 -2.95 5.67 -2.39
C GLN A 418 -4.47 5.75 -2.49
N ALA A 419 -5.21 5.39 -1.43
CA ALA A 419 -6.68 5.50 -1.40
C ALA A 419 -7.15 6.96 -1.52
N SER A 420 -6.50 7.89 -0.82
CA SER A 420 -6.80 9.33 -0.92
C SER A 420 -6.49 9.85 -2.34
N GLY A 421 -5.37 9.43 -2.93
CA GLY A 421 -5.01 9.78 -4.30
C GLY A 421 -6.04 9.30 -5.31
N ALA A 422 -6.47 8.05 -5.22
CA ALA A 422 -7.51 7.49 -6.09
C ALA A 422 -8.86 8.21 -5.93
N ALA A 423 -9.25 8.55 -4.69
CA ALA A 423 -10.47 9.31 -4.42
C ALA A 423 -10.42 10.73 -5.04
N LEU A 424 -9.25 11.39 -4.97
CA LEU A 424 -9.03 12.69 -5.62
C LEU A 424 -9.16 12.60 -7.15
N VAL A 425 -8.72 11.50 -7.78
CA VAL A 425 -8.93 11.30 -9.23
C VAL A 425 -10.41 11.18 -9.56
N ALA A 426 -11.19 10.41 -8.78
CA ALA A 426 -12.64 10.33 -8.94
C ALA A 426 -13.26 11.73 -8.87
N ALA A 427 -12.88 12.53 -7.86
CA ALA A 427 -13.33 13.91 -7.72
C ALA A 427 -13.00 14.77 -8.95
N CYS A 428 -11.78 14.65 -9.50
CA CYS A 428 -11.38 15.38 -10.70
C CYS A 428 -12.24 15.02 -11.92
N PHE A 429 -12.53 13.75 -12.13
CA PHE A 429 -13.40 13.31 -13.22
C PHE A 429 -14.84 13.81 -13.06
N THR A 430 -15.38 13.80 -11.85
CA THR A 430 -16.72 14.31 -11.56
C THR A 430 -16.81 15.82 -11.82
N LEU A 431 -15.78 16.59 -11.38
CA LEU A 431 -15.81 18.05 -11.47
C LEU A 431 -15.49 18.60 -12.87
N VAL A 432 -14.59 17.93 -13.60
CA VAL A 432 -14.02 18.46 -14.86
C VAL A 432 -14.30 17.54 -16.06
N GLY A 433 -14.86 16.35 -15.84
CA GLY A 433 -15.14 15.39 -16.92
C GLY A 433 -13.87 14.90 -17.60
N ALA A 434 -13.80 14.94 -18.92
CA ALA A 434 -12.68 14.39 -19.71
C ALA A 434 -11.30 14.98 -19.36
N GLY A 435 -11.25 16.23 -18.86
CA GLY A 435 -10.01 16.87 -18.38
C GLY A 435 -9.57 16.40 -16.99
N GLY A 436 -10.35 15.55 -16.31
CA GLY A 436 -10.11 15.13 -14.93
C GLY A 436 -8.76 14.49 -14.69
N ALA A 437 -8.29 13.68 -15.63
CA ALA A 437 -6.96 13.03 -15.53
C ALA A 437 -5.83 14.07 -15.48
N GLN A 438 -5.88 15.12 -16.30
CA GLN A 438 -4.86 16.16 -16.34
C GLN A 438 -4.90 17.04 -15.07
N VAL A 439 -6.09 17.41 -14.60
CA VAL A 439 -6.27 18.16 -13.35
C VAL A 439 -5.75 17.34 -12.16
N ALA A 440 -6.00 16.04 -12.14
CA ALA A 440 -5.48 15.15 -11.12
C ALA A 440 -3.95 15.19 -11.08
N LEU A 441 -3.25 15.17 -12.21
CA LEU A 441 -1.78 15.26 -12.26
C LEU A 441 -1.24 16.57 -11.68
N TRP A 442 -1.94 17.71 -11.89
CA TRP A 442 -1.61 18.99 -11.24
C TRP A 442 -1.75 18.91 -9.72
N ILE A 443 -2.83 18.29 -9.23
CA ILE A 443 -2.99 18.03 -7.78
C ILE A 443 -1.88 17.13 -7.27
N GLY A 444 -1.48 16.11 -8.02
CA GLY A 444 -0.35 15.24 -7.68
C GLY A 444 0.97 16.00 -7.57
N ALA A 445 1.22 16.96 -8.48
CA ALA A 445 2.37 17.85 -8.41
C ALA A 445 2.34 18.71 -7.14
N LEU A 446 1.16 19.28 -6.79
CA LEU A 446 0.98 20.05 -5.56
C LEU A 446 1.25 19.19 -4.31
N LEU A 447 0.70 17.97 -4.24
CA LEU A 447 0.94 17.05 -3.13
C LEU A 447 2.42 16.70 -2.98
N ALA A 448 3.12 16.43 -4.09
CA ALA A 448 4.55 16.19 -4.10
C ALA A 448 5.35 17.42 -3.63
N GLY A 449 4.94 18.62 -4.05
CA GLY A 449 5.52 19.89 -3.60
C GLY A 449 5.34 20.14 -2.10
N VAL A 450 4.14 19.90 -1.57
CA VAL A 450 3.88 19.99 -0.12
C VAL A 450 4.71 18.94 0.64
N ALA A 451 4.78 17.70 0.14
CA ALA A 451 5.62 16.67 0.72
C ALA A 451 7.11 17.04 0.72
N CYS A 452 7.58 17.70 -0.33
CA CYS A 452 8.94 18.25 -0.44
C CYS A 452 9.22 19.26 0.67
N VAL A 453 8.33 20.24 0.87
CA VAL A 453 8.45 21.24 1.94
C VAL A 453 8.48 20.56 3.31
N VAL A 454 7.54 19.64 3.60
CA VAL A 454 7.52 18.89 4.86
C VAL A 454 8.81 18.09 5.05
N SER A 455 9.37 17.52 3.97
CA SER A 455 10.65 16.80 4.04
C SER A 455 11.83 17.70 4.40
N PHE A 456 11.91 18.91 3.85
CA PHE A 456 12.97 19.86 4.19
C PHE A 456 12.82 20.44 5.61
N LEU A 457 11.58 20.64 6.08
CA LEU A 457 11.34 21.08 7.46
C LEU A 457 11.85 20.07 8.51
N ARG A 458 12.12 18.82 8.13
CA ARG A 458 12.78 17.83 9.03
C ARG A 458 14.22 18.24 9.39
N ILE A 459 14.89 19.05 8.59
CA ILE A 459 16.23 19.55 8.92
C ILE A 459 16.16 20.35 10.21
N LEU A 460 15.15 21.24 10.32
CA LEU A 460 14.93 22.07 11.49
C LEU A 460 14.49 21.27 12.74
N ALA A 461 13.91 20.09 12.55
CA ALA A 461 13.48 19.23 13.65
C ALA A 461 14.57 18.25 14.13
N GLN A 462 15.73 18.23 13.48
CA GLN A 462 16.91 17.44 13.85
C GLN A 462 17.96 18.26 14.63
N GLU A 463 17.86 19.58 14.59
CA GLU A 463 18.59 20.52 15.45
C GLU A 463 17.86 20.72 16.78
#